data_9b88b140427152d6512385cac1cf383e
#
_entry.id   9b88b140427152d6512385cac1cf383e
#
_cell.length_a   1.000
_cell.length_b   1.000
_cell.length_c   1.000
_cell.angle_alpha   90.00
_cell.angle_beta   90.00
_cell.angle_gamma   90.00
#
_symmetry.space_group_name_H-M   'P 1'
#
loop_
_entity.id
_entity.type
_entity.pdbx_description
1 polymer ?
#
loop_
_entity_poly.entity_id
_entity_poly.type
_entity_poly.pdbx_seq_one_letter_code
_entity_poly.pdbx_strand_id
1 'polypeptide(L)'
;MFGQESVARRVDALGDFGQPLQHIINAYAYGDVWSRSALPPASKSLVMIAMMAAAGHENELRVHLQGAVNNGCSAEEIQEVLLLLALYCGIPAANKAHSIAVDVLRDAGKL
;
A
#
# COMPACT_ATOMS: atom_id res chain seq x y z
N MET A 1 -2.61 -7.79 6.74
CA MET A 1 -2.13 -6.62 6.01
C MET A 1 -1.16 -7.07 4.92
N PHE A 2 0.14 -7.04 5.11
CA PHE A 2 1.06 -7.72 4.18
C PHE A 2 1.31 -9.14 4.70
N GLY A 3 1.53 -10.08 3.80
CA GLY A 3 1.84 -11.45 4.19
C GLY A 3 3.21 -11.55 4.84
N GLN A 4 3.35 -12.49 5.76
CA GLN A 4 4.64 -12.80 6.37
C GLN A 4 5.67 -13.16 5.31
N GLU A 5 5.23 -13.79 4.23
CA GLU A 5 6.07 -14.19 3.11
C GLU A 5 6.74 -12.98 2.45
N SER A 6 6.01 -11.87 2.27
CA SER A 6 6.58 -10.64 1.71
C SER A 6 7.65 -10.06 2.62
N VAL A 7 7.43 -10.09 3.93
CA VAL A 7 8.40 -9.61 4.93
C VAL A 7 9.65 -10.49 4.90
N ALA A 8 9.48 -11.82 4.90
CA ALA A 8 10.59 -12.77 4.86
C ALA A 8 11.47 -12.58 3.62
N ARG A 9 10.83 -12.43 2.43
CA ARG A 9 11.58 -12.20 1.19
C ARG A 9 12.37 -10.90 1.24
N ARG A 10 11.83 -9.86 1.86
CA ARG A 10 12.52 -8.58 2.00
C ARG A 10 13.75 -8.70 2.88
N VAL A 11 13.63 -9.40 4.01
CA VAL A 11 14.75 -9.67 4.92
C VAL A 11 15.84 -10.47 4.19
N ASP A 12 15.46 -11.54 3.48
CA ASP A 12 16.39 -12.39 2.75
C ASP A 12 17.15 -11.60 1.67
N ALA A 13 16.45 -10.74 0.94
CA ALA A 13 17.02 -9.93 -0.13
C ALA A 13 18.02 -8.91 0.39
N LEU A 14 17.81 -8.35 1.59
CA LEU A 14 18.65 -7.33 2.19
C LEU A 14 19.82 -7.94 2.99
N GLY A 15 19.69 -9.21 3.45
CA GLY A 15 20.70 -9.87 4.27
C GLY A 15 20.98 -9.10 5.56
N ASP A 16 22.19 -9.25 6.09
CA ASP A 16 22.58 -8.63 7.36
C ASP A 16 22.60 -7.09 7.27
N PHE A 17 22.97 -6.55 6.13
CA PHE A 17 23.00 -5.11 5.91
C PHE A 17 21.62 -4.47 6.10
N GLY A 18 20.57 -5.16 5.70
CA GLY A 18 19.21 -4.62 5.76
C GLY A 18 18.48 -4.87 7.08
N GLN A 19 19.06 -5.67 8.00
CA GLN A 19 18.37 -6.06 9.23
C GLN A 19 17.98 -4.90 10.15
N PRO A 20 18.85 -3.90 10.40
CA PRO A 20 18.45 -2.78 11.26
C PRO A 20 17.25 -2.01 10.72
N LEU A 21 17.20 -1.76 9.41
CA LEU A 21 16.06 -1.11 8.78
C LEU A 21 14.83 -1.99 8.87
N GLN A 22 14.96 -3.29 8.59
CA GLN A 22 13.84 -4.22 8.66
C GLN A 22 13.31 -4.31 10.09
N HIS A 23 14.16 -4.25 11.08
CA HIS A 23 13.74 -4.23 12.48
C HIS A 23 12.88 -2.99 12.78
N ILE A 24 13.28 -1.81 12.32
CA ILE A 24 12.51 -0.58 12.51
C ILE A 24 11.16 -0.70 11.81
N ILE A 25 11.15 -1.21 10.58
CA ILE A 25 9.89 -1.41 9.83
C ILE A 25 8.96 -2.35 10.60
N ASN A 26 9.47 -3.47 11.07
CA ASN A 26 8.63 -4.44 11.78
C ASN A 26 8.19 -3.93 13.16
N ALA A 27 9.09 -3.36 13.94
CA ALA A 27 8.79 -2.93 15.30
C ALA A 27 7.96 -1.66 15.33
N TYR A 28 8.32 -0.66 14.56
CA TYR A 28 7.66 0.63 14.58
C TYR A 28 6.43 0.66 13.68
N ALA A 29 6.60 0.40 12.39
CA ALA A 29 5.50 0.53 11.44
C ALA A 29 4.40 -0.49 11.72
N TYR A 30 4.75 -1.77 11.82
CA TYR A 30 3.75 -2.83 12.00
C TYR A 30 3.45 -3.09 13.46
N GLY A 31 4.46 -3.13 14.33
CA GLY A 31 4.27 -3.40 15.73
C GLY A 31 3.56 -2.28 16.47
N ASP A 32 4.02 -1.04 16.31
CA ASP A 32 3.49 0.09 17.07
C ASP A 32 2.34 0.82 16.39
N VAL A 33 2.37 0.95 15.06
CA VAL A 33 1.40 1.79 14.34
C VAL A 33 0.27 0.96 13.72
N TRP A 34 0.60 -0.01 12.88
CA TRP A 34 -0.42 -0.80 12.19
C TRP A 34 -1.25 -1.68 13.13
N SER A 35 -0.70 -2.05 14.28
CA SER A 35 -1.42 -2.84 15.27
C SER A 35 -2.50 -2.06 16.02
N ARG A 36 -2.49 -0.71 15.93
CA ARG A 36 -3.50 0.09 16.61
C ARG A 36 -4.86 -0.13 15.98
N SER A 37 -5.89 -0.24 16.85
CA SER A 37 -7.24 -0.63 16.42
C SER A 37 -8.18 0.55 16.14
N ALA A 38 -7.74 1.79 16.37
CA ALA A 38 -8.60 2.95 16.22
C ALA A 38 -9.06 3.17 14.76
N LEU A 39 -8.24 2.72 13.79
CA LEU A 39 -8.59 2.77 12.38
C LEU A 39 -8.49 1.35 11.81
N PRO A 40 -9.56 0.82 11.18
CA PRO A 40 -9.51 -0.54 10.64
C PRO A 40 -8.44 -0.72 9.56
N PRO A 41 -7.91 -1.95 9.38
CA PRO A 41 -6.89 -2.21 8.35
C PRO A 41 -7.30 -1.78 6.94
N ALA A 42 -8.55 -1.99 6.55
CA ALA A 42 -9.03 -1.56 5.24
C ALA A 42 -8.91 -0.05 5.05
N SER A 43 -9.30 0.72 6.07
CA SER A 43 -9.19 2.18 6.05
C SER A 43 -7.74 2.63 6.00
N LYS A 44 -6.86 1.99 6.79
CA LYS A 44 -5.42 2.28 6.75
C LYS A 44 -4.86 2.07 5.35
N SER A 45 -5.25 0.99 4.68
CA SER A 45 -4.81 0.69 3.32
C SER A 45 -5.23 1.78 2.33
N LEU A 46 -6.46 2.26 2.41
CA LEU A 46 -6.95 3.33 1.54
C LEU A 46 -6.16 4.64 1.76
N VAL A 47 -5.89 4.96 3.02
CA VAL A 47 -5.08 6.14 3.36
C VAL A 47 -3.66 6.00 2.81
N MET A 48 -3.06 4.82 2.93
CA MET A 48 -1.72 4.57 2.41
C MET A 48 -1.66 4.69 0.88
N ILE A 49 -2.68 4.21 0.18
CA ILE A 49 -2.77 4.38 -1.28
C ILE A 49 -2.69 5.87 -1.64
N ALA A 50 -3.49 6.70 -0.97
CA ALA A 50 -3.49 8.14 -1.22
C ALA A 50 -2.12 8.76 -0.94
N MET A 51 -1.51 8.44 0.19
CA MET A 51 -0.21 8.99 0.58
C MET A 51 0.91 8.58 -0.37
N MET A 52 0.98 7.30 -0.73
CA MET A 52 2.03 6.79 -1.60
C MET A 52 1.88 7.32 -3.04
N ALA A 53 0.64 7.42 -3.51
CA ALA A 53 0.36 7.99 -4.83
C ALA A 53 0.72 9.47 -4.87
N ALA A 54 0.33 10.24 -3.85
CA ALA A 54 0.61 11.66 -3.78
C ALA A 54 2.12 11.94 -3.69
N ALA A 55 2.85 11.11 -2.96
CA ALA A 55 4.30 11.26 -2.77
C ALA A 55 5.11 10.69 -3.94
N GLY A 56 4.48 9.97 -4.88
CA GLY A 56 5.17 9.40 -6.03
C GLY A 56 5.98 8.14 -5.73
N HIS A 57 5.65 7.44 -4.66
CA HIS A 57 6.32 6.19 -4.28
C HIS A 57 5.63 5.00 -4.95
N GLU A 58 6.04 4.70 -6.19
CA GLU A 58 5.35 3.71 -7.03
C GLU A 58 5.43 2.29 -6.49
N ASN A 59 6.60 1.87 -6.02
CA ASN A 59 6.77 0.50 -5.50
C ASN A 59 5.93 0.29 -4.25
N GLU A 60 5.94 1.25 -3.33
CA GLU A 60 5.16 1.22 -2.11
C GLU A 60 3.67 1.33 -2.41
N LEU A 61 3.29 2.11 -3.43
CA LEU A 61 1.90 2.18 -3.88
C LEU A 61 1.40 0.81 -4.32
N ARG A 62 2.19 0.08 -5.10
CA ARG A 62 1.83 -1.27 -5.56
C ARG A 62 1.64 -2.21 -4.37
N VAL A 63 2.55 -2.16 -3.41
CA VAL A 63 2.47 -2.98 -2.19
C VAL A 63 1.21 -2.66 -1.39
N HIS A 64 0.89 -1.38 -1.22
CA HIS A 64 -0.29 -0.97 -0.45
C HIS A 64 -1.61 -1.22 -1.20
N LEU A 65 -1.61 -1.18 -2.52
CA LEU A 65 -2.76 -1.62 -3.32
C LEU A 65 -3.02 -3.12 -3.10
N GLN A 66 -1.97 -3.93 -3.12
CA GLN A 66 -2.11 -5.35 -2.82
C GLN A 66 -2.60 -5.56 -1.39
N GLY A 67 -2.08 -4.80 -0.44
CA GLY A 67 -2.53 -4.82 0.94
C GLY A 67 -4.00 -4.43 1.08
N ALA A 68 -4.45 -3.45 0.31
CA ALA A 68 -5.87 -3.04 0.30
C ALA A 68 -6.78 -4.17 -0.17
N VAL A 69 -6.40 -4.86 -1.23
CA VAL A 69 -7.14 -6.03 -1.70
C VAL A 69 -7.21 -7.09 -0.61
N ASN A 70 -6.08 -7.39 0.02
CA ASN A 70 -6.00 -8.38 1.10
C ASN A 70 -6.84 -7.99 2.31
N ASN A 71 -6.99 -6.70 2.58
CA ASN A 71 -7.79 -6.19 3.69
C ASN A 71 -9.26 -5.97 3.33
N GLY A 72 -9.68 -6.41 2.15
CA GLY A 72 -11.09 -6.40 1.75
C GLY A 72 -11.57 -5.11 1.09
N CYS A 73 -10.68 -4.21 0.70
CA CYS A 73 -11.09 -3.03 -0.04
C CYS A 73 -11.59 -3.41 -1.44
N SER A 74 -12.68 -2.80 -1.86
CA SER A 74 -13.22 -3.02 -3.20
C SER A 74 -12.52 -2.15 -4.23
N ALA A 75 -12.63 -2.55 -5.49
CA ALA A 75 -12.15 -1.73 -6.61
C ALA A 75 -12.82 -0.36 -6.61
N GLU A 76 -14.10 -0.31 -6.25
CA GLU A 76 -14.85 0.96 -6.16
C GLU A 76 -14.28 1.88 -5.09
N GLU A 77 -13.95 1.35 -3.92
CA GLU A 77 -13.35 2.15 -2.86
C GLU A 77 -11.99 2.72 -3.28
N ILE A 78 -11.17 1.89 -3.94
CA ILE A 78 -9.88 2.32 -4.45
C ILE A 78 -10.07 3.40 -5.53
N GLN A 79 -11.04 3.22 -6.40
CA GLN A 79 -11.37 4.22 -7.43
C GLN A 79 -11.72 5.57 -6.80
N GLU A 80 -12.49 5.58 -5.72
CA GLU A 80 -12.85 6.83 -5.04
C GLU A 80 -11.63 7.55 -4.46
N VAL A 81 -10.66 6.81 -3.94
CA VAL A 81 -9.38 7.39 -3.49
C VAL A 81 -8.66 8.05 -4.65
N LEU A 82 -8.62 7.41 -5.82
CA LEU A 82 -7.96 7.94 -7.01
C LEU A 82 -8.65 9.21 -7.53
N LEU A 83 -9.97 9.29 -7.41
CA LEU A 83 -10.70 10.50 -7.78
C LEU A 83 -10.35 11.67 -6.85
N LEU A 84 -10.25 11.42 -5.55
CA LEU A 84 -9.80 12.43 -4.61
C LEU A 84 -8.36 12.87 -4.90
N LEU A 85 -7.51 11.92 -5.25
CA LEU A 85 -6.13 12.19 -5.65
C LEU A 85 -6.09 13.13 -6.85
N ALA A 86 -6.90 12.87 -7.87
CA ALA A 86 -6.98 13.72 -9.06
C ALA A 86 -7.38 15.14 -8.71
N LEU A 87 -8.34 15.28 -7.80
CA LEU A 87 -8.86 16.59 -7.39
C LEU A 87 -7.82 17.42 -6.64
N TYR A 88 -7.10 16.82 -5.70
CA TYR A 88 -6.22 17.54 -4.79
C TYR A 88 -4.72 17.47 -5.14
N CYS A 89 -4.30 16.48 -5.91
CA CYS A 89 -2.89 16.28 -6.27
C CYS A 89 -2.62 16.37 -7.77
N GLY A 90 -3.68 16.46 -8.58
CA GLY A 90 -3.56 16.68 -10.02
C GLY A 90 -3.68 15.41 -10.85
N ILE A 91 -4.04 15.62 -12.11
CA ILE A 91 -4.27 14.54 -13.07
C ILE A 91 -3.04 13.68 -13.34
N PRO A 92 -1.81 14.25 -13.48
CA PRO A 92 -0.65 13.39 -13.69
C PRO A 92 -0.41 12.35 -12.61
N ALA A 93 -0.55 12.74 -11.34
CA ALA A 93 -0.42 11.81 -10.22
C ALA A 93 -1.51 10.74 -10.25
N ALA A 94 -2.74 11.14 -10.55
CA ALA A 94 -3.89 10.23 -10.64
C ALA A 94 -3.73 9.23 -11.79
N ASN A 95 -3.28 9.67 -12.96
CA ASN A 95 -3.06 8.79 -14.11
C ASN A 95 -2.02 7.71 -13.80
N LYS A 96 -0.92 8.10 -13.16
CA LYS A 96 0.14 7.18 -12.80
C LYS A 96 -0.36 6.14 -11.78
N ALA A 97 -1.02 6.61 -10.74
CA ALA A 97 -1.58 5.75 -9.71
C ALA A 97 -2.67 4.82 -10.28
N HIS A 98 -3.50 5.33 -11.16
CA HIS A 98 -4.55 4.56 -11.82
C HIS A 98 -3.97 3.41 -12.64
N SER A 99 -2.92 3.66 -13.40
CA SER A 99 -2.25 2.62 -14.19
C SER A 99 -1.76 1.47 -13.31
N ILE A 100 -1.12 1.81 -12.19
CA ILE A 100 -0.63 0.82 -11.23
C ILE A 100 -1.80 0.06 -10.59
N ALA A 101 -2.86 0.78 -10.21
CA ALA A 101 -4.04 0.17 -9.61
C ALA A 101 -4.73 -0.82 -10.54
N VAL A 102 -4.82 -0.49 -11.83
CA VAL A 102 -5.39 -1.40 -12.83
C VAL A 102 -4.61 -2.71 -12.87
N ASP A 103 -3.27 -2.63 -12.92
CA ASP A 103 -2.43 -3.83 -12.93
C ASP A 103 -2.67 -4.70 -11.71
N VAL A 104 -2.64 -4.11 -10.53
CA VAL A 104 -2.81 -4.86 -9.27
C VAL A 104 -4.21 -5.47 -9.18
N LEU A 105 -5.24 -4.69 -9.53
CA LEU A 105 -6.62 -5.17 -9.43
C LEU A 105 -6.93 -6.26 -10.44
N ARG A 106 -6.37 -6.19 -11.65
CA ARG A 106 -6.51 -7.26 -12.64
C ARG A 106 -5.83 -8.54 -12.17
N ASP A 107 -4.61 -8.43 -11.68
CA ASP A 107 -3.87 -9.60 -11.17
C ASP A 107 -4.60 -10.26 -10.00
N ALA A 108 -5.33 -9.48 -9.23
CA ALA A 108 -6.12 -9.97 -8.09
C ALA A 108 -7.51 -10.47 -8.48
N GLY A 109 -7.87 -10.38 -9.76
CA GLY A 109 -9.19 -10.79 -10.24
C GLY A 109 -10.32 -9.84 -9.83
N LYS A 110 -10.02 -8.56 -9.56
CA LYS A 110 -10.99 -7.55 -9.14
C LYS A 110 -11.49 -6.66 -10.28
N LEU A 111 -10.87 -6.79 -11.43
CA LEU A 111 -11.29 -6.12 -12.66
C LEU A 111 -11.47 -7.11 -13.79
#